data_21c4607a5a7e11448bdba21392514efa
#
_entry.id   21c4607a5a7e11448bdba21392514efa
#
_cell.length_a   1.000
_cell.length_b   1.000
_cell.length_c   1.000
_cell.angle_alpha   90.00
_cell.angle_beta   90.00
_cell.angle_gamma   90.00
#
_symmetry.space_group_name_H-M   'P 1'
#
loop_
_entity.id
_entity.type
_entity.pdbx_description
1 polymer ?
#
loop_
_entity_poly.entity_id
_entity_poly.type
_entity_poly.pdbx_seq_one_letter_code
_entity_poly.pdbx_strand_id
1 'polypeptide(L)'
;MIGQPFERICAAHTKAPPEAISACEEARARSQRAGGIVMEFDSRHKNGDVFPVEACLSGWLGTDGFQYGVILRDISVRKREAERIRYLAEYDTLTGLANRNTLHSELAAMLASAENAAGEVALLVVGLDGFQQINDMLGHACGDLVLRAVSERLKAEMEGAGVVARLSGDEFAIAIPSVEMTETVAQLSERISLTFKTPLLTGTRLHRVKVNIGVAVYPGGGMTADELLGNSHLAFCRAKATKRGGHVLFDGSIRAELEARLTLEAELVRAAERKEFELFYQPQVRLADGGLIGAEALIRWRHPVRGLVSPAEFIPVVNTSSISDRIAGWVLETACRQARVWEQAGHDVRVGINLSPSQLRSGDLAKSVAEVLEVTGLTPSLLELEVTEDILLLDEERVLDIFRRIQELGVRVVFDDFGTGYASLSYLKKFPLDGLKIDRSFVIELRADSDDAAIVGSTVGLSRQLGLSVIAEGIETRATADLLMSMGCEEGQGFFFGRPMPAAAFESQFLVTHDTAAEALERGHAA
;
A
#
# COMPACT_ATOMS: atom_id res chain seq x y z
N MET A 1 55.64 -0.66 -39.01
CA MET A 1 55.17 -0.71 -40.43
C MET A 1 55.76 0.46 -41.25
N ILE A 2 57.09 0.60 -41.23
CA ILE A 2 57.80 1.63 -42.00
C ILE A 2 57.78 1.20 -43.46
N GLY A 3 57.38 2.08 -44.40
CA GLY A 3 57.39 1.79 -45.85
C GLY A 3 56.21 0.98 -46.40
N GLN A 4 55.16 0.74 -45.61
CA GLN A 4 53.95 0.09 -46.11
C GLN A 4 52.88 1.14 -46.45
N PRO A 5 52.06 0.92 -47.51
CA PRO A 5 50.97 1.82 -47.86
C PRO A 5 49.97 1.96 -46.73
N PHE A 6 49.44 3.18 -46.50
CA PHE A 6 48.43 3.50 -45.49
C PHE A 6 47.17 2.64 -45.63
N GLU A 7 46.83 2.24 -46.85
CA GLU A 7 45.70 1.36 -47.20
C GLU A 7 45.69 0.02 -46.47
N ARG A 8 46.85 -0.50 -46.04
CA ARG A 8 46.98 -1.74 -45.26
C ARG A 8 46.51 -1.62 -43.82
N ILE A 9 46.31 -0.42 -43.33
CA ILE A 9 45.92 -0.14 -41.94
C ILE A 9 44.39 -0.03 -41.86
N CYS A 10 43.70 0.29 -42.98
CA CYS A 10 42.26 0.44 -43.04
C CYS A 10 41.55 -0.91 -43.16
N ALA A 11 40.50 -1.16 -42.37
CA ALA A 11 39.75 -2.42 -42.35
C ALA A 11 38.87 -2.63 -43.60
N ALA A 12 38.46 -1.56 -44.22
CA ALA A 12 37.52 -1.55 -45.32
C ALA A 12 38.23 -1.51 -46.68
N HIS A 13 38.85 -2.61 -47.09
CA HIS A 13 39.37 -2.80 -48.45
C HIS A 13 40.77 -2.28 -48.80
N THR A 14 41.21 -2.76 -49.92
CA THR A 14 42.49 -2.57 -50.60
C THR A 14 42.77 -1.12 -51.07
N LYS A 15 41.96 -0.14 -50.71
CA LYS A 15 42.16 1.29 -51.02
C LYS A 15 41.84 2.16 -49.80
N ALA A 16 42.62 3.26 -49.63
CA ALA A 16 42.31 4.26 -48.61
C ALA A 16 40.87 4.75 -48.76
N PRO A 17 40.10 4.95 -47.65
CA PRO A 17 38.76 5.49 -47.76
C PRO A 17 38.81 6.86 -48.46
N PRO A 18 37.78 7.22 -49.25
CA PRO A 18 37.72 8.49 -49.98
C PRO A 18 37.96 9.69 -49.08
N GLU A 19 37.52 9.59 -47.83
CA GLU A 19 37.68 10.60 -46.78
C GLU A 19 39.17 10.78 -46.37
N ALA A 20 39.98 9.72 -46.35
CA ALA A 20 41.41 9.80 -46.06
C ALA A 20 42.19 10.46 -47.19
N ILE A 21 41.78 10.25 -48.45
CA ILE A 21 42.39 10.92 -49.62
C ILE A 21 42.07 12.40 -49.60
N SER A 22 40.80 12.74 -49.39
CA SER A 22 40.35 14.13 -49.23
C SER A 22 41.03 14.83 -48.06
N ALA A 23 41.22 14.14 -46.93
CA ALA A 23 41.92 14.66 -45.75
C ALA A 23 43.41 14.92 -46.03
N CYS A 24 44.08 14.09 -46.86
CA CYS A 24 45.47 14.35 -47.28
C CYS A 24 45.56 15.61 -48.18
N GLU A 25 44.60 15.78 -49.08
CA GLU A 25 44.50 17.00 -49.91
C GLU A 25 44.21 18.25 -49.09
N GLU A 26 43.30 18.15 -48.10
CA GLU A 26 43.02 19.24 -47.15
C GLU A 26 44.23 19.52 -46.23
N ALA A 27 44.92 18.50 -45.72
CA ALA A 27 46.15 18.67 -44.93
C ALA A 27 47.23 19.40 -45.72
N ARG A 28 47.35 19.08 -47.02
CA ARG A 28 48.23 19.81 -47.94
C ARG A 28 47.85 21.27 -48.13
N ALA A 29 46.57 21.55 -48.28
CA ALA A 29 46.03 22.90 -48.41
C ALA A 29 46.18 23.72 -47.13
N ARG A 30 46.08 23.05 -45.96
CA ARG A 30 46.21 23.68 -44.64
C ARG A 30 47.62 23.73 -44.08
N SER A 31 48.63 23.22 -44.81
CA SER A 31 50.06 23.20 -44.35
C SER A 31 50.62 24.57 -43.95
N GLN A 32 49.91 25.67 -44.28
CA GLN A 32 50.22 27.02 -43.82
C GLN A 32 49.49 27.45 -42.54
N ARG A 33 48.63 26.58 -41.95
CA ARG A 33 47.94 26.85 -40.70
C ARG A 33 48.14 25.64 -39.75
N ALA A 34 48.61 25.88 -38.54
CA ALA A 34 48.83 24.89 -37.54
C ALA A 34 47.48 24.20 -37.13
N GLY A 35 47.21 23.01 -37.63
CA GLY A 35 46.02 22.18 -37.25
C GLY A 35 46.02 20.89 -38.05
N GLY A 36 46.09 19.73 -37.37
CA GLY A 36 45.91 18.40 -37.96
C GLY A 36 44.44 18.14 -38.27
N ILE A 37 44.16 17.25 -39.24
CA ILE A 37 42.82 16.75 -39.54
C ILE A 37 42.63 15.47 -38.69
N VAL A 38 41.57 15.44 -37.92
CA VAL A 38 41.19 14.28 -37.11
C VAL A 38 40.04 13.53 -37.80
N MET A 39 40.21 12.22 -37.96
CA MET A 39 39.18 11.33 -38.53
C MET A 39 39.09 10.03 -37.74
N GLU A 40 37.93 9.46 -37.66
CA GLU A 40 37.69 8.13 -37.08
C GLU A 40 37.35 7.14 -38.20
N PHE A 41 37.95 5.95 -38.18
CA PHE A 41 37.64 4.86 -39.11
C PHE A 41 37.96 3.50 -38.47
N ASP A 42 37.42 2.43 -39.08
CA ASP A 42 37.72 1.06 -38.64
C ASP A 42 39.03 0.56 -39.23
N SER A 43 39.92 0.08 -38.37
CA SER A 43 41.19 -0.53 -38.72
C SER A 43 41.16 -2.04 -38.44
N ARG A 44 42.18 -2.78 -38.89
CA ARG A 44 42.26 -4.23 -38.74
C ARG A 44 43.56 -4.67 -38.07
N HIS A 45 43.45 -5.48 -37.04
CA HIS A 45 44.58 -6.17 -36.40
C HIS A 45 45.20 -7.25 -37.31
N LYS A 46 46.42 -7.71 -36.98
CA LYS A 46 47.07 -8.81 -37.69
C LYS A 46 46.28 -10.12 -37.69
N ASN A 47 45.50 -10.35 -36.64
CA ASN A 47 44.63 -11.53 -36.50
C ASN A 47 43.31 -11.41 -37.28
N GLY A 48 43.08 -10.27 -37.95
CA GLY A 48 41.88 -10.03 -38.73
C GLY A 48 40.78 -9.27 -38.02
N ASP A 49 40.85 -9.05 -36.71
CA ASP A 49 39.85 -8.33 -35.94
C ASP A 49 39.77 -6.84 -36.32
N VAL A 50 38.57 -6.31 -36.43
CA VAL A 50 38.31 -4.92 -36.74
C VAL A 50 38.20 -4.11 -35.43
N PHE A 51 38.85 -2.93 -35.42
CA PHE A 51 38.80 -2.03 -34.28
C PHE A 51 38.77 -0.55 -34.70
N PRO A 52 38.12 0.32 -33.96
CA PRO A 52 38.02 1.74 -34.30
C PRO A 52 39.32 2.48 -33.95
N VAL A 53 39.73 3.33 -34.87
CA VAL A 53 40.95 4.14 -34.76
C VAL A 53 40.65 5.60 -35.03
N GLU A 54 41.19 6.48 -34.19
CA GLU A 54 41.28 7.90 -34.43
C GLU A 54 42.65 8.22 -35.08
N ALA A 55 42.62 8.79 -36.26
CA ALA A 55 43.83 9.24 -36.97
C ALA A 55 43.93 10.75 -36.97
N CYS A 56 45.02 11.27 -36.47
CA CYS A 56 45.37 12.68 -36.61
C CYS A 56 46.42 12.83 -37.72
N LEU A 57 46.02 13.46 -38.83
CA LEU A 57 46.84 13.68 -40.00
C LEU A 57 47.36 15.10 -40.00
N SER A 58 48.67 15.27 -40.06
CA SER A 58 49.35 16.55 -40.22
C SER A 58 50.29 16.49 -41.41
N GLY A 59 50.44 17.61 -42.11
CA GLY A 59 51.34 17.71 -43.24
C GLY A 59 52.26 18.93 -43.12
N TRP A 60 53.53 18.80 -43.53
CA TRP A 60 54.48 19.90 -43.56
C TRP A 60 55.40 19.76 -44.77
N LEU A 61 56.00 20.87 -45.19
CA LEU A 61 56.93 20.89 -46.26
C LEU A 61 58.37 20.62 -45.69
N GLY A 62 58.97 19.49 -46.04
CA GLY A 62 60.34 19.13 -45.69
C GLY A 62 61.30 19.44 -46.81
N THR A 63 62.62 19.13 -46.60
CA THR A 63 63.68 19.34 -47.60
C THR A 63 63.55 18.50 -48.87
N ASP A 64 62.90 17.33 -48.78
CA ASP A 64 62.71 16.34 -49.85
C ASP A 64 61.26 16.31 -50.39
N GLY A 65 60.43 17.39 -50.12
CA GLY A 65 59.07 17.46 -50.55
C GLY A 65 58.09 17.51 -49.42
N PHE A 66 56.74 17.36 -49.72
CA PHE A 66 55.71 17.38 -48.75
C PHE A 66 55.63 16.07 -47.95
N GLN A 67 55.69 16.17 -46.61
CA GLN A 67 55.66 15.04 -45.70
C GLN A 67 54.38 15.01 -44.88
N TYR A 68 53.84 13.82 -44.59
CA TYR A 68 52.67 13.57 -43.77
C TYR A 68 53.07 12.84 -42.49
N GLY A 69 52.59 13.33 -41.38
CA GLY A 69 52.62 12.62 -40.12
C GLY A 69 51.21 12.13 -39.78
N VAL A 70 51.11 10.86 -39.42
CA VAL A 70 49.85 10.26 -38.96
C VAL A 70 50.04 9.70 -37.56
N ILE A 71 49.25 10.18 -36.62
CA ILE A 71 49.15 9.60 -35.28
C ILE A 71 47.88 8.76 -35.25
N LEU A 72 48.04 7.46 -34.99
CA LEU A 72 46.93 6.53 -34.87
C LEU A 72 46.72 6.20 -33.39
N ARG A 73 45.49 6.33 -32.95
CA ARG A 73 45.07 6.01 -31.59
C ARG A 73 43.94 4.99 -31.64
N ASP A 74 44.11 3.85 -30.98
CA ASP A 74 43.04 2.90 -30.74
C ASP A 74 42.00 3.52 -29.78
N ILE A 75 40.75 3.65 -30.23
CA ILE A 75 39.67 4.24 -29.47
C ILE A 75 38.64 3.19 -29.04
N SER A 76 38.97 1.90 -29.11
CA SER A 76 38.06 0.81 -28.72
C SER A 76 37.59 0.92 -27.28
N VAL A 77 38.48 1.29 -26.36
CA VAL A 77 38.12 1.48 -24.94
C VAL A 77 37.17 2.68 -24.80
N ARG A 78 37.54 3.83 -25.42
CA ARG A 78 36.71 5.05 -25.38
C ARG A 78 35.31 4.80 -25.92
N LYS A 79 35.16 4.12 -27.07
CA LYS A 79 33.84 3.78 -27.65
C LYS A 79 33.04 2.84 -26.77
N ARG A 80 33.67 1.76 -26.26
CA ARG A 80 32.98 0.85 -25.33
C ARG A 80 32.52 1.54 -24.04
N GLU A 81 33.35 2.42 -23.48
CA GLU A 81 33.00 3.19 -22.31
C GLU A 81 31.84 4.18 -22.61
N ALA A 82 31.91 4.87 -23.74
CA ALA A 82 30.82 5.77 -24.17
C ALA A 82 29.51 5.01 -24.41
N GLU A 83 29.54 3.85 -25.06
CA GLU A 83 28.38 2.97 -25.26
C GLU A 83 27.84 2.47 -23.91
N ARG A 84 28.74 2.08 -22.99
CA ARG A 84 28.36 1.65 -21.65
C ARG A 84 27.69 2.79 -20.85
N ILE A 85 28.27 3.98 -20.90
CA ILE A 85 27.70 5.17 -20.24
C ILE A 85 26.32 5.48 -20.84
N ARG A 86 26.18 5.42 -22.17
CA ARG A 86 24.91 5.60 -22.85
C ARG A 86 23.89 4.54 -22.43
N TYR A 87 24.29 3.27 -22.40
CA TYR A 87 23.42 2.18 -21.96
C TYR A 87 22.96 2.38 -20.51
N LEU A 88 23.87 2.77 -19.60
CA LEU A 88 23.54 3.06 -18.20
C LEU A 88 22.62 4.30 -18.05
N ALA A 89 22.73 5.26 -18.97
CA ALA A 89 21.87 6.44 -18.97
C ALA A 89 20.45 6.16 -19.48
N GLU A 90 20.28 5.13 -20.35
CA GLU A 90 19.01 4.85 -21.04
C GLU A 90 18.27 3.62 -20.49
N TYR A 91 18.99 2.63 -19.93
CA TYR A 91 18.40 1.32 -19.56
C TYR A 91 18.65 0.94 -18.10
N ASP A 92 17.74 0.15 -17.54
CA ASP A 92 17.91 -0.54 -16.26
C ASP A 92 18.84 -1.74 -16.44
N THR A 93 19.91 -1.81 -15.65
CA THR A 93 20.95 -2.84 -15.81
C THR A 93 20.54 -4.25 -15.42
N LEU A 94 19.50 -4.40 -14.58
CA LEU A 94 19.01 -5.70 -14.15
C LEU A 94 18.09 -6.34 -15.18
N THR A 95 17.18 -5.53 -15.74
CA THR A 95 16.09 -6.01 -16.59
C THR A 95 16.28 -5.73 -18.07
N GLY A 96 17.16 -4.79 -18.42
CA GLY A 96 17.36 -4.34 -19.81
C GLY A 96 16.17 -3.56 -20.39
N LEU A 97 15.20 -3.18 -19.57
CA LEU A 97 14.12 -2.27 -19.94
C LEU A 97 14.62 -0.83 -19.96
N ALA A 98 13.87 0.08 -20.58
CA ALA A 98 14.10 1.51 -20.43
C ALA A 98 14.13 1.88 -18.94
N ASN A 99 15.00 2.81 -18.56
CA ASN A 99 14.97 3.37 -17.21
C ASN A 99 13.97 4.54 -17.12
N ARG A 100 13.81 5.10 -15.92
CA ARG A 100 12.90 6.22 -15.66
C ARG A 100 13.16 7.43 -16.56
N ASN A 101 14.43 7.74 -16.85
CA ASN A 101 14.78 8.92 -17.67
C ASN A 101 14.36 8.72 -19.12
N THR A 102 14.60 7.54 -19.66
CA THR A 102 14.17 7.19 -21.03
C THR A 102 12.66 7.18 -21.13
N LEU A 103 11.96 6.56 -20.17
CA LEU A 103 10.49 6.61 -20.14
C LEU A 103 9.98 8.05 -20.17
N HIS A 104 10.54 8.93 -19.34
CA HIS A 104 10.13 10.33 -19.29
C HIS A 104 10.32 11.05 -20.62
N SER A 105 11.46 10.83 -21.27
CA SER A 105 11.77 11.44 -22.58
C SER A 105 10.85 10.93 -23.68
N GLU A 106 10.62 9.62 -23.75
CA GLU A 106 9.72 8.98 -24.70
C GLU A 106 8.26 9.41 -24.48
N LEU A 107 7.83 9.44 -23.21
CA LEU A 107 6.49 9.91 -22.85
C LEU A 107 6.27 11.36 -23.26
N ALA A 108 7.24 12.24 -23.04
CA ALA A 108 7.16 13.65 -23.49
C ALA A 108 7.04 13.76 -25.02
N ALA A 109 7.76 12.93 -25.76
CA ALA A 109 7.65 12.87 -27.22
C ALA A 109 6.29 12.35 -27.70
N MET A 110 5.74 11.30 -27.03
CA MET A 110 4.40 10.78 -27.29
C MET A 110 3.32 11.85 -27.05
N LEU A 111 3.41 12.58 -25.92
CA LEU A 111 2.47 13.64 -25.59
C LEU A 111 2.49 14.78 -26.62
N ALA A 112 3.68 15.23 -27.03
CA ALA A 112 3.80 16.26 -28.07
C ALA A 112 3.20 15.79 -29.42
N SER A 113 3.35 14.53 -29.74
CA SER A 113 2.74 13.94 -30.95
C SER A 113 1.21 13.85 -30.82
N ALA A 114 0.71 13.41 -29.66
CA ALA A 114 -0.71 13.28 -29.37
C ALA A 114 -1.42 14.66 -29.36
N GLU A 115 -0.80 15.69 -28.83
CA GLU A 115 -1.33 17.07 -28.85
C GLU A 115 -1.60 17.54 -30.28
N ASN A 116 -0.65 17.29 -31.19
CA ASN A 116 -0.78 17.66 -32.60
C ASN A 116 -1.86 16.87 -33.36
N ALA A 117 -2.10 15.60 -32.94
CA ALA A 117 -3.01 14.68 -33.61
C ALA A 117 -4.39 14.57 -32.92
N ALA A 118 -4.64 15.32 -31.82
CA ALA A 118 -5.77 15.15 -30.92
C ALA A 118 -5.92 13.68 -30.45
N GLY A 119 -4.79 13.02 -30.21
CA GLY A 119 -4.72 11.64 -29.77
C GLY A 119 -4.65 11.49 -28.25
N GLU A 120 -4.66 10.25 -27.80
CA GLU A 120 -4.50 9.90 -26.38
C GLU A 120 -3.16 9.20 -26.15
N VAL A 121 -2.65 9.26 -24.94
CA VAL A 121 -1.50 8.49 -24.46
C VAL A 121 -1.86 7.89 -23.11
N ALA A 122 -1.77 6.56 -23.02
CA ALA A 122 -1.97 5.86 -21.76
C ALA A 122 -0.62 5.58 -21.08
N LEU A 123 -0.56 5.85 -19.78
CA LEU A 123 0.55 5.46 -18.91
C LEU A 123 0.04 4.56 -17.80
N LEU A 124 0.60 3.37 -17.73
CA LEU A 124 0.30 2.38 -16.71
C LEU A 124 1.50 2.25 -15.78
N VAL A 125 1.30 2.35 -14.47
CA VAL A 125 2.28 1.96 -13.45
C VAL A 125 1.87 0.60 -12.89
N VAL A 126 2.79 -0.37 -12.95
CA VAL A 126 2.57 -1.76 -12.57
C VAL A 126 3.53 -2.11 -11.45
N GLY A 127 3.02 -2.51 -10.30
CA GLY A 127 3.84 -2.93 -9.16
C GLY A 127 3.48 -4.33 -8.68
N LEU A 128 4.47 -5.04 -8.14
CA LEU A 128 4.33 -6.41 -7.68
C LEU A 128 3.81 -6.43 -6.24
N ASP A 129 2.80 -7.24 -5.97
CA ASP A 129 2.32 -7.47 -4.62
C ASP A 129 3.16 -8.54 -3.92
N GLY A 130 3.58 -8.26 -2.67
CA GLY A 130 4.36 -9.20 -1.87
C GLY A 130 5.81 -9.38 -2.30
N PHE A 131 6.38 -8.54 -3.17
CA PHE A 131 7.77 -8.68 -3.64
C PHE A 131 8.79 -8.59 -2.50
N GLN A 132 8.57 -7.73 -1.52
CA GLN A 132 9.43 -7.63 -0.35
C GLN A 132 9.48 -8.95 0.42
N GLN A 133 8.35 -9.65 0.58
CA GLN A 133 8.31 -10.96 1.22
C GLN A 133 9.14 -12.01 0.47
N ILE A 134 9.14 -11.95 -0.87
CA ILE A 134 10.00 -12.81 -1.69
C ILE A 134 11.48 -12.55 -1.38
N ASN A 135 11.89 -11.29 -1.29
CA ASN A 135 13.25 -10.91 -0.92
C ASN A 135 13.62 -11.38 0.50
N ASP A 136 12.73 -11.16 1.47
CA ASP A 136 12.97 -11.51 2.87
C ASP A 136 13.06 -13.02 3.09
N MET A 137 12.23 -13.80 2.39
CA MET A 137 12.19 -15.27 2.53
C MET A 137 13.23 -16.00 1.67
N LEU A 138 13.53 -15.51 0.46
CA LEU A 138 14.33 -16.23 -0.55
C LEU A 138 15.62 -15.51 -0.95
N GLY A 139 15.84 -14.30 -0.43
CA GLY A 139 17.01 -13.46 -0.70
C GLY A 139 16.90 -12.65 -1.99
N HIS A 140 17.66 -11.57 -2.07
CA HIS A 140 17.67 -10.62 -3.21
C HIS A 140 18.00 -11.25 -4.56
N ALA A 141 18.85 -12.28 -4.58
CA ALA A 141 19.18 -12.99 -5.82
C ALA A 141 17.95 -13.67 -6.46
N CYS A 142 17.03 -14.19 -5.64
CA CYS A 142 15.74 -14.72 -6.12
C CYS A 142 14.82 -13.59 -6.61
N GLY A 143 14.76 -12.48 -5.88
CA GLY A 143 14.02 -11.29 -6.29
C GLY A 143 14.50 -10.74 -7.65
N ASP A 144 15.79 -10.70 -7.90
CA ASP A 144 16.37 -10.29 -9.18
C ASP A 144 15.91 -11.19 -10.36
N LEU A 145 15.81 -12.50 -10.12
CA LEU A 145 15.28 -13.44 -11.13
C LEU A 145 13.79 -13.20 -11.39
N VAL A 146 13.01 -12.93 -10.33
CA VAL A 146 11.59 -12.58 -10.45
C VAL A 146 11.43 -11.29 -11.26
N LEU A 147 12.21 -10.25 -10.97
CA LEU A 147 12.16 -8.98 -11.72
C LEU A 147 12.48 -9.14 -13.19
N ARG A 148 13.47 -9.98 -13.54
CA ARG A 148 13.79 -10.31 -14.93
C ARG A 148 12.63 -11.04 -15.61
N ALA A 149 12.06 -12.05 -14.96
CA ALA A 149 10.92 -12.80 -15.52
C ALA A 149 9.68 -11.91 -15.71
N VAL A 150 9.44 -10.96 -14.79
CA VAL A 150 8.37 -9.95 -14.93
C VAL A 150 8.64 -9.05 -16.11
N SER A 151 9.88 -8.54 -16.26
CA SER A 151 10.24 -7.64 -17.36
C SER A 151 10.08 -8.29 -18.73
N GLU A 152 10.49 -9.55 -18.88
CA GLU A 152 10.30 -10.32 -20.11
C GLU A 152 8.82 -10.54 -20.43
N ARG A 153 8.01 -10.84 -19.41
CA ARG A 153 6.57 -11.04 -19.56
C ARG A 153 5.85 -9.75 -19.96
N LEU A 154 6.14 -8.63 -19.31
CA LEU A 154 5.57 -7.32 -19.68
C LEU A 154 5.99 -6.91 -21.09
N LYS A 155 7.24 -7.14 -21.47
CA LYS A 155 7.74 -6.85 -22.81
C LYS A 155 7.06 -7.70 -23.88
N ALA A 156 6.84 -8.99 -23.60
CA ALA A 156 6.12 -9.89 -24.50
C ALA A 156 4.65 -9.50 -24.65
N GLU A 157 3.98 -9.09 -23.55
CA GLU A 157 2.59 -8.63 -23.61
C GLU A 157 2.39 -7.37 -24.45
N MET A 158 3.40 -6.53 -24.54
CA MET A 158 3.32 -5.30 -25.33
C MET A 158 3.66 -5.50 -26.81
N GLU A 159 4.23 -6.65 -27.20
CA GLU A 159 4.58 -6.99 -28.60
C GLU A 159 5.31 -5.87 -29.37
N GLY A 160 6.03 -5.01 -28.64
CA GLY A 160 6.72 -3.85 -29.20
C GLY A 160 5.87 -2.59 -29.33
N ALA A 161 4.61 -2.61 -28.90
CA ALA A 161 3.78 -1.39 -28.83
C ALA A 161 4.19 -0.56 -27.61
N GLY A 162 4.48 0.73 -27.83
CA GLY A 162 4.86 1.65 -26.78
C GLY A 162 6.21 1.36 -26.10
N VAL A 163 6.39 1.87 -24.89
CA VAL A 163 7.63 1.77 -24.10
C VAL A 163 7.35 1.07 -22.79
N VAL A 164 8.11 0.01 -22.51
CA VAL A 164 8.11 -0.67 -21.21
C VAL A 164 9.37 -0.26 -20.46
N ALA A 165 9.23 0.24 -19.24
CA ALA A 165 10.30 0.73 -18.41
C ALA A 165 10.25 0.14 -16.99
N ARG A 166 11.39 0.16 -16.30
CA ARG A 166 11.46 -0.07 -14.86
C ARG A 166 11.73 1.24 -14.15
N LEU A 167 10.87 1.60 -13.21
CA LEU A 167 10.98 2.87 -12.47
C LEU A 167 11.95 2.77 -11.30
N SER A 168 11.72 1.80 -10.43
CA SER A 168 12.55 1.49 -9.25
C SER A 168 12.01 0.24 -8.55
N GLY A 169 12.86 -0.47 -7.81
CA GLY A 169 12.42 -1.61 -6.99
C GLY A 169 11.61 -2.63 -7.79
N ASP A 170 10.35 -2.80 -7.42
CA ASP A 170 9.36 -3.69 -8.02
C ASP A 170 8.32 -2.97 -8.90
N GLU A 171 8.59 -1.70 -9.25
CA GLU A 171 7.69 -0.87 -10.05
C GLU A 171 8.15 -0.77 -11.52
N PHE A 172 7.22 -1.03 -12.41
CA PHE A 172 7.36 -0.93 -13.86
C PHE A 172 6.39 0.11 -14.41
N ALA A 173 6.65 0.60 -15.61
CA ALA A 173 5.72 1.48 -16.32
C ALA A 173 5.61 1.10 -17.79
N ILE A 174 4.43 1.34 -18.35
CA ILE A 174 4.12 1.11 -19.75
C ILE A 174 3.50 2.39 -20.30
N ALA A 175 4.15 3.02 -21.28
CA ALA A 175 3.62 4.16 -22.01
C ALA A 175 3.24 3.74 -23.42
N ILE A 176 2.00 4.01 -23.84
CA ILE A 176 1.48 3.60 -25.14
C ILE A 176 0.63 4.72 -25.76
N PRO A 177 0.90 5.16 -27.01
CA PRO A 177 0.06 6.11 -27.73
C PRO A 177 -1.19 5.42 -28.27
N SER A 178 -2.31 6.13 -28.37
CA SER A 178 -3.60 5.57 -28.84
C SER A 178 -3.54 4.93 -30.23
N VAL A 179 -2.66 5.43 -31.10
CA VAL A 179 -2.47 4.87 -32.44
C VAL A 179 -1.93 3.44 -32.44
N GLU A 180 -1.31 3.00 -31.34
CA GLU A 180 -0.77 1.66 -31.16
C GLU A 180 -1.69 0.77 -30.30
N MET A 181 -2.78 1.34 -29.76
CA MET A 181 -3.73 0.60 -28.93
C MET A 181 -4.78 -0.08 -29.80
N THR A 182 -4.80 -1.40 -29.76
CA THR A 182 -5.83 -2.22 -30.43
C THR A 182 -7.03 -2.53 -29.53
N GLU A 183 -6.94 -2.17 -28.26
CA GLU A 183 -7.90 -2.44 -27.20
C GLU A 183 -8.02 -1.25 -26.25
N THR A 184 -9.06 -1.21 -25.43
CA THR A 184 -9.19 -0.16 -24.41
C THR A 184 -8.13 -0.32 -23.29
N VAL A 185 -7.78 0.77 -22.63
CA VAL A 185 -6.82 0.75 -21.49
C VAL A 185 -7.27 -0.20 -20.38
N ALA A 186 -8.58 -0.33 -20.15
CA ALA A 186 -9.13 -1.26 -19.17
C ALA A 186 -8.89 -2.72 -19.60
N GLN A 187 -9.13 -3.06 -20.87
CA GLN A 187 -8.87 -4.40 -21.42
C GLN A 187 -7.39 -4.75 -21.37
N LEU A 188 -6.50 -3.81 -21.73
CA LEU A 188 -5.05 -3.96 -21.61
C LEU A 188 -4.63 -4.24 -20.17
N SER A 189 -5.14 -3.45 -19.23
CA SER A 189 -4.85 -3.61 -17.79
C SER A 189 -5.34 -4.96 -17.25
N GLU A 190 -6.51 -5.40 -17.69
CA GLU A 190 -7.04 -6.70 -17.31
C GLU A 190 -6.20 -7.85 -17.93
N ARG A 191 -5.81 -7.75 -19.19
CA ARG A 191 -4.95 -8.71 -19.87
C ARG A 191 -3.60 -8.84 -19.17
N ILE A 192 -2.95 -7.72 -18.81
CA ILE A 192 -1.72 -7.72 -18.02
C ILE A 192 -1.96 -8.44 -16.68
N SER A 193 -3.02 -8.10 -15.96
CA SER A 193 -3.35 -8.75 -14.68
C SER A 193 -3.57 -10.25 -14.81
N LEU A 194 -4.27 -10.69 -15.88
CA LEU A 194 -4.53 -12.11 -16.16
C LEU A 194 -3.24 -12.88 -16.47
N THR A 195 -2.30 -12.28 -17.19
CA THR A 195 -0.99 -12.87 -17.50
C THR A 195 -0.21 -13.24 -16.23
N PHE A 196 -0.35 -12.45 -15.16
CA PHE A 196 0.28 -12.74 -13.87
C PHE A 196 -0.46 -13.75 -12.99
N LYS A 197 -1.65 -14.22 -13.38
CA LYS A 197 -2.27 -15.41 -12.75
C LYS A 197 -1.48 -16.69 -13.02
N THR A 198 -0.75 -16.74 -14.14
CA THR A 198 0.19 -17.83 -14.41
C THR A 198 1.48 -17.62 -13.62
N PRO A 199 1.90 -18.61 -12.80
CA PRO A 199 3.11 -18.47 -12.01
C PRO A 199 4.34 -18.14 -12.85
N LEU A 200 5.27 -17.39 -12.29
CA LEU A 200 6.58 -17.09 -12.88
C LEU A 200 7.54 -18.26 -12.60
N LEU A 201 8.18 -18.78 -13.61
CA LEU A 201 9.22 -19.79 -13.45
C LEU A 201 10.59 -19.10 -13.34
N THR A 202 11.26 -19.23 -12.19
CA THR A 202 12.62 -18.75 -12.00
C THR A 202 13.54 -19.93 -11.65
N GLY A 203 14.33 -20.35 -12.62
CA GLY A 203 15.09 -21.61 -12.50
C GLY A 203 14.15 -22.81 -12.37
N THR A 204 14.13 -23.46 -11.22
CA THR A 204 13.26 -24.62 -10.93
C THR A 204 12.05 -24.29 -10.05
N ARG A 205 11.87 -23.02 -9.63
CA ARG A 205 10.81 -22.61 -8.71
C ARG A 205 9.72 -21.83 -9.42
N LEU A 206 8.48 -22.05 -8.99
CA LEU A 206 7.30 -21.32 -9.43
C LEU A 206 6.91 -20.29 -8.38
N HIS A 207 6.79 -19.03 -8.78
CA HIS A 207 6.36 -17.93 -7.94
C HIS A 207 5.02 -17.38 -8.41
N ARG A 208 4.06 -17.29 -7.49
CA ARG A 208 2.79 -16.60 -7.74
C ARG A 208 2.96 -15.15 -7.34
N VAL A 209 2.86 -14.26 -8.30
CA VAL A 209 2.97 -12.81 -8.11
C VAL A 209 1.68 -12.17 -8.59
N LYS A 210 1.10 -11.32 -7.78
CA LYS A 210 -0.03 -10.46 -8.19
C LYS A 210 0.52 -9.10 -8.57
N VAL A 211 -0.19 -8.40 -9.44
CA VAL A 211 0.15 -7.03 -9.84
C VAL A 211 -0.99 -6.08 -9.47
N ASN A 212 -0.62 -4.87 -9.08
CA ASN A 212 -1.52 -3.73 -8.97
C ASN A 212 -1.15 -2.76 -10.07
N ILE A 213 -2.15 -2.17 -10.73
CA ILE A 213 -1.95 -1.31 -11.90
C ILE A 213 -2.66 0.02 -11.65
N GLY A 214 -1.91 1.12 -11.75
CA GLY A 214 -2.46 2.46 -11.79
C GLY A 214 -2.35 3.03 -13.20
N VAL A 215 -3.40 3.62 -13.69
CA VAL A 215 -3.50 4.10 -15.07
C VAL A 215 -3.83 5.58 -15.11
N ALA A 216 -3.14 6.34 -15.95
CA ALA A 216 -3.53 7.71 -16.32
C ALA A 216 -3.53 7.85 -17.85
N VAL A 217 -4.49 8.58 -18.39
CA VAL A 217 -4.68 8.76 -19.84
C VAL A 217 -4.67 10.25 -20.16
N TYR A 218 -3.75 10.68 -21.02
CA TYR A 218 -3.75 12.03 -21.58
C TYR A 218 -4.94 12.24 -22.53
N PRO A 219 -5.63 13.39 -22.51
CA PRO A 219 -5.30 14.58 -21.70
C PRO A 219 -5.92 14.58 -20.30
N GLY A 220 -6.93 13.79 -20.03
CA GLY A 220 -7.69 13.82 -18.78
C GLY A 220 -6.88 13.44 -17.53
N GLY A 221 -5.87 12.61 -17.69
CA GLY A 221 -5.00 12.11 -16.62
C GLY A 221 -3.75 12.97 -16.36
N GLY A 222 -3.52 14.04 -17.12
CA GLY A 222 -2.37 14.95 -16.99
C GLY A 222 -1.93 15.50 -18.33
N MET A 223 -1.37 16.71 -18.35
CA MET A 223 -0.93 17.42 -19.56
C MET A 223 0.57 17.28 -19.82
N THR A 224 1.34 16.95 -18.80
CA THR A 224 2.79 16.77 -18.88
C THR A 224 3.20 15.36 -18.51
N ALA A 225 4.42 14.94 -18.88
CA ALA A 225 4.96 13.62 -18.51
C ALA A 225 5.01 13.43 -17.00
N ASP A 226 5.39 14.47 -16.24
CA ASP A 226 5.45 14.42 -14.78
C ASP A 226 4.07 14.29 -14.15
N GLU A 227 3.07 15.04 -14.65
CA GLU A 227 1.70 14.94 -14.17
C GLU A 227 1.10 13.55 -14.46
N LEU A 228 1.30 13.05 -15.68
CA LEU A 228 0.78 11.74 -16.07
C LEU A 228 1.42 10.63 -15.25
N LEU A 229 2.73 10.69 -15.02
CA LEU A 229 3.45 9.74 -14.18
C LEU A 229 3.01 9.83 -12.71
N GLY A 230 2.87 11.03 -12.17
CA GLY A 230 2.38 11.25 -10.82
C GLY A 230 0.96 10.73 -10.64
N ASN A 231 0.06 10.98 -11.58
CA ASN A 231 -1.34 10.57 -11.52
C ASN A 231 -1.52 9.05 -11.71
N SER A 232 -0.75 8.42 -12.60
CA SER A 232 -0.76 6.96 -12.71
C SER A 232 -0.22 6.30 -11.44
N HIS A 233 0.79 6.89 -10.79
CA HIS A 233 1.30 6.40 -9.51
C HIS A 233 0.29 6.59 -8.36
N LEU A 234 -0.49 7.68 -8.33
CA LEU A 234 -1.59 7.86 -7.37
C LEU A 234 -2.66 6.78 -7.53
N ALA A 235 -3.05 6.50 -8.78
CA ALA A 235 -3.98 5.41 -9.09
C ALA A 235 -3.42 4.04 -8.68
N PHE A 236 -2.12 3.80 -8.89
CA PHE A 236 -1.43 2.59 -8.43
C PHE A 236 -1.45 2.45 -6.91
N CYS A 237 -1.16 3.50 -6.15
CA CYS A 237 -1.23 3.47 -4.69
C CYS A 237 -2.65 3.13 -4.22
N ARG A 238 -3.69 3.64 -4.88
CA ARG A 238 -5.09 3.29 -4.60
C ARG A 238 -5.39 1.83 -4.93
N ALA A 239 -4.92 1.30 -6.07
CA ALA A 239 -5.07 -0.10 -6.43
C ALA A 239 -4.44 -1.03 -5.38
N LYS A 240 -3.25 -0.68 -4.90
CA LYS A 240 -2.53 -1.43 -3.85
C LYS A 240 -3.26 -1.39 -2.50
N ALA A 241 -3.85 -0.25 -2.13
CA ALA A 241 -4.58 -0.09 -0.88
C ALA A 241 -5.86 -0.96 -0.81
N THR A 242 -6.51 -1.25 -1.94
CA THR A 242 -7.72 -2.08 -1.97
C THR A 242 -7.47 -3.57 -1.76
N LYS A 243 -6.20 -4.02 -1.70
CA LYS A 243 -5.75 -5.42 -1.50
C LYS A 243 -6.40 -6.47 -2.43
N ARG A 244 -7.16 -6.04 -3.44
CA ARG A 244 -7.91 -6.96 -4.33
C ARG A 244 -7.10 -7.42 -5.53
N GLY A 245 -5.98 -6.74 -5.83
CA GLY A 245 -5.29 -6.83 -7.11
C GLY A 245 -6.18 -6.22 -8.21
N GLY A 246 -5.59 -5.76 -9.31
CA GLY A 246 -6.36 -5.21 -10.41
C GLY A 246 -5.86 -3.84 -10.83
N HIS A 247 -6.69 -3.09 -11.55
CA HIS A 247 -6.32 -1.78 -12.05
C HIS A 247 -7.25 -0.68 -11.54
N VAL A 248 -6.70 0.53 -11.41
CA VAL A 248 -7.43 1.75 -11.11
C VAL A 248 -7.07 2.80 -12.15
N LEU A 249 -8.08 3.38 -12.78
CA LEU A 249 -7.93 4.52 -13.68
C LEU A 249 -7.94 5.80 -12.84
N PHE A 250 -6.96 6.65 -13.07
CA PHE A 250 -6.90 7.96 -12.43
C PHE A 250 -8.07 8.83 -12.87
N ASP A 251 -8.74 9.39 -11.90
CA ASP A 251 -9.65 10.52 -12.04
C ASP A 251 -9.31 11.60 -10.99
N GLY A 252 -9.84 12.80 -11.18
CA GLY A 252 -9.57 13.92 -10.27
C GLY A 252 -9.96 13.66 -8.81
N SER A 253 -10.87 12.73 -8.54
CA SER A 253 -11.31 12.37 -7.18
C SER A 253 -10.20 11.73 -6.37
N ILE A 254 -9.31 10.94 -7.00
CA ILE A 254 -8.18 10.27 -6.34
C ILE A 254 -7.22 11.30 -5.72
N ARG A 255 -6.93 12.37 -6.45
CA ARG A 255 -6.08 13.45 -5.93
C ARG A 255 -6.78 14.20 -4.80
N ALA A 256 -8.05 14.55 -4.99
CA ALA A 256 -8.83 15.24 -3.96
C ALA A 256 -8.95 14.41 -2.66
N GLU A 257 -9.16 13.10 -2.77
CA GLU A 257 -9.19 12.19 -1.62
C GLU A 257 -7.83 12.15 -0.89
N LEU A 258 -6.72 12.13 -1.63
CA LEU A 258 -5.38 12.15 -1.02
C LEU A 258 -5.12 13.47 -0.29
N GLU A 259 -5.43 14.60 -0.91
CA GLU A 259 -5.30 15.92 -0.30
C GLU A 259 -6.18 16.07 0.95
N ALA A 260 -7.43 15.60 0.87
CA ALA A 260 -8.34 15.56 2.01
C ALA A 260 -7.78 14.68 3.15
N ARG A 261 -7.20 13.52 2.81
CA ARG A 261 -6.59 12.62 3.79
C ARG A 261 -5.37 13.24 4.47
N LEU A 262 -4.46 13.88 3.70
CA LEU A 262 -3.29 14.58 4.26
C LEU A 262 -3.72 15.74 5.15
N THR A 263 -4.74 16.49 4.74
CA THR A 263 -5.31 17.58 5.54
C THR A 263 -5.88 17.03 6.85
N LEU A 264 -6.67 15.96 6.77
CA LEU A 264 -7.26 15.30 7.93
C LEU A 264 -6.19 14.75 8.88
N GLU A 265 -5.11 14.14 8.36
CA GLU A 265 -4.00 13.66 9.19
C GLU A 265 -3.33 14.81 9.96
N ALA A 266 -3.08 15.93 9.29
CA ALA A 266 -2.52 17.12 9.95
C ALA A 266 -3.49 17.73 10.99
N GLU A 267 -4.79 17.66 10.77
CA GLU A 267 -5.80 18.08 11.75
C GLU A 267 -5.82 17.15 12.97
N LEU A 268 -5.75 15.84 12.76
CA LEU A 268 -5.73 14.83 13.82
C LEU A 268 -4.51 14.96 14.74
N VAL A 269 -3.32 15.25 14.18
CA VAL A 269 -2.12 15.53 14.98
C VAL A 269 -2.38 16.71 15.94
N ARG A 270 -2.96 17.80 15.43
CA ARG A 270 -3.30 18.98 16.24
C ARG A 270 -4.41 18.68 17.25
N ALA A 271 -5.41 17.89 16.86
CA ALA A 271 -6.49 17.47 17.75
C ALA A 271 -5.98 16.70 18.97
N ALA A 272 -5.01 15.79 18.77
CA ALA A 272 -4.36 15.07 19.87
C ALA A 272 -3.60 15.98 20.84
N GLU A 273 -3.01 17.06 20.34
CA GLU A 273 -2.34 18.08 21.18
C GLU A 273 -3.31 18.97 21.95
N ARG A 274 -4.44 19.31 21.32
CA ARG A 274 -5.45 20.22 21.87
C ARG A 274 -6.51 19.53 22.71
N LYS A 275 -6.41 18.21 22.91
CA LYS A 275 -7.38 17.39 23.66
C LYS A 275 -8.81 17.51 23.10
N GLU A 276 -8.93 17.45 21.77
CA GLU A 276 -10.21 17.52 21.07
C GLU A 276 -10.92 16.15 21.00
N PHE A 277 -10.28 15.08 21.48
CA PHE A 277 -10.90 13.76 21.57
C PHE A 277 -11.63 13.58 22.90
N GLU A 278 -12.75 12.87 22.85
CA GLU A 278 -13.52 12.46 24.02
C GLU A 278 -14.05 11.03 23.84
N LEU A 279 -14.34 10.33 24.94
CA LEU A 279 -14.96 9.01 24.90
C LEU A 279 -16.46 9.13 25.16
N PHE A 280 -17.23 8.47 24.31
CA PHE A 280 -18.63 8.18 24.52
C PHE A 280 -18.77 6.73 24.94
N TYR A 281 -19.79 6.43 25.73
CA TYR A 281 -20.03 5.10 26.26
C TYR A 281 -21.37 4.60 25.79
N GLN A 282 -21.40 3.39 25.21
CA GLN A 282 -22.64 2.74 24.79
C GLN A 282 -22.95 1.59 25.74
N PRO A 283 -24.18 1.51 26.30
CA PRO A 283 -24.51 0.49 27.27
C PRO A 283 -24.57 -0.90 26.65
N GLN A 284 -23.98 -1.87 27.36
CA GLN A 284 -24.12 -3.30 27.15
C GLN A 284 -25.01 -3.85 28.27
N VAL A 285 -26.05 -4.59 27.89
CA VAL A 285 -27.06 -5.03 28.85
C VAL A 285 -27.28 -6.55 28.78
N ARG A 286 -27.74 -7.11 29.89
CA ARG A 286 -28.30 -8.46 29.90
C ARG A 286 -29.68 -8.41 29.28
N LEU A 287 -29.94 -9.21 28.25
CA LEU A 287 -31.20 -9.18 27.49
C LEU A 287 -32.43 -9.58 28.34
N ALA A 288 -32.23 -10.47 29.35
CA ALA A 288 -33.28 -11.03 30.16
C ALA A 288 -34.01 -9.97 31.04
N ASP A 289 -33.28 -9.02 31.59
CA ASP A 289 -33.79 -8.03 32.54
C ASP A 289 -33.39 -6.58 32.21
N GLY A 290 -32.65 -6.36 31.15
CA GLY A 290 -32.11 -5.04 30.79
C GLY A 290 -31.02 -4.52 31.74
N GLY A 291 -30.52 -5.36 32.64
CA GLY A 291 -29.48 -4.98 33.60
C GLY A 291 -28.19 -4.60 32.92
N LEU A 292 -27.60 -3.47 33.33
CA LEU A 292 -26.30 -3.02 32.81
C LEU A 292 -25.21 -4.01 33.20
N ILE A 293 -24.39 -4.39 32.25
CA ILE A 293 -23.24 -5.30 32.44
C ILE A 293 -21.91 -4.68 32.04
N GLY A 294 -21.96 -3.70 31.14
CA GLY A 294 -20.77 -3.04 30.62
C GLY A 294 -21.08 -1.84 29.76
N ALA A 295 -20.05 -1.26 29.21
CA ALA A 295 -20.13 -0.17 28.27
C ALA A 295 -18.99 -0.26 27.25
N GLU A 296 -19.27 -0.06 25.98
CA GLU A 296 -18.22 0.13 24.97
C GLU A 296 -17.78 1.59 24.92
N ALA A 297 -16.48 1.83 25.07
CA ALA A 297 -15.88 3.16 24.99
C ALA A 297 -15.55 3.50 23.53
N LEU A 298 -16.26 4.42 22.98
CA LEU A 298 -16.22 4.83 21.59
C LEU A 298 -15.63 6.23 21.47
N ILE A 299 -14.49 6.36 20.80
CA ILE A 299 -13.83 7.65 20.56
C ILE A 299 -14.71 8.58 19.71
N ARG A 300 -14.72 9.85 20.06
CA ARG A 300 -15.34 10.95 19.31
C ARG A 300 -14.36 12.09 19.16
N TRP A 301 -14.46 12.81 18.07
CA TRP A 301 -13.65 14.00 17.85
C TRP A 301 -14.52 15.24 17.83
N ARG A 302 -14.33 16.09 18.82
CA ARG A 302 -15.00 17.39 18.91
C ARG A 302 -14.21 18.44 18.15
N HIS A 303 -14.43 18.44 16.83
CA HIS A 303 -13.74 19.37 15.94
C HIS A 303 -14.27 20.81 16.14
N PRO A 304 -13.38 21.82 16.25
CA PRO A 304 -13.79 23.20 16.59
C PRO A 304 -14.73 23.86 15.55
N VAL A 305 -14.69 23.40 14.29
CA VAL A 305 -15.51 23.94 13.19
C VAL A 305 -16.62 22.97 12.77
N ARG A 306 -16.30 21.66 12.65
CA ARG A 306 -17.25 20.62 12.16
C ARG A 306 -18.16 20.06 13.25
N GLY A 307 -17.92 20.42 14.51
CA GLY A 307 -18.65 19.82 15.65
C GLY A 307 -18.18 18.38 15.92
N LEU A 308 -19.13 17.50 16.25
CA LEU A 308 -18.82 16.11 16.57
C LEU A 308 -18.62 15.29 15.28
N VAL A 309 -17.36 14.88 15.02
CA VAL A 309 -16.98 14.08 13.85
C VAL A 309 -17.08 12.59 14.17
N SER A 310 -17.63 11.82 13.23
CA SER A 310 -17.82 10.37 13.36
C SER A 310 -16.50 9.61 13.30
N PRO A 311 -16.30 8.56 14.12
CA PRO A 311 -15.14 7.69 14.02
C PRO A 311 -14.91 7.10 12.62
N ALA A 312 -15.97 6.78 11.90
CA ALA A 312 -15.87 6.26 10.54
C ALA A 312 -15.12 7.18 9.56
N GLU A 313 -15.10 8.51 9.83
CA GLU A 313 -14.41 9.47 9.00
C GLU A 313 -12.90 9.52 9.30
N PHE A 314 -12.48 9.34 10.56
CA PHE A 314 -11.08 9.61 10.94
C PHE A 314 -10.30 8.36 11.40
N ILE A 315 -10.94 7.33 11.93
CA ILE A 315 -10.26 6.10 12.38
C ILE A 315 -9.46 5.42 11.26
N PRO A 316 -9.94 5.32 10.01
CA PRO A 316 -9.12 4.76 8.92
C PRO A 316 -7.81 5.53 8.67
N VAL A 317 -7.82 6.86 8.90
CA VAL A 317 -6.62 7.70 8.80
C VAL A 317 -5.73 7.52 10.04
N VAL A 318 -6.30 7.51 11.24
CA VAL A 318 -5.56 7.25 12.49
C VAL A 318 -4.79 5.93 12.41
N ASN A 319 -5.44 4.84 12.02
CA ASN A 319 -4.85 3.49 11.98
C ASN A 319 -3.64 3.34 11.05
N THR A 320 -3.46 4.28 10.12
CA THR A 320 -2.34 4.30 9.16
C THR A 320 -1.35 5.44 9.41
N SER A 321 -1.63 6.31 10.38
CA SER A 321 -0.80 7.48 10.71
C SER A 321 0.13 7.22 11.89
N SER A 322 1.14 8.09 12.04
CA SER A 322 2.11 8.04 13.16
C SER A 322 1.51 8.34 14.54
N ILE A 323 0.27 8.89 14.58
CA ILE A 323 -0.41 9.20 15.86
C ILE A 323 -1.24 8.05 16.40
N SER A 324 -1.33 6.92 15.67
CA SER A 324 -2.16 5.77 16.05
C SER A 324 -1.88 5.30 17.48
N ASP A 325 -0.63 5.05 17.82
CA ASP A 325 -0.23 4.58 19.15
C ASP A 325 -0.52 5.59 20.25
N ARG A 326 -0.37 6.89 19.96
CA ARG A 326 -0.68 7.96 20.90
C ARG A 326 -2.17 8.05 21.21
N ILE A 327 -3.03 7.95 20.18
CA ILE A 327 -4.48 7.96 20.36
C ILE A 327 -4.93 6.69 21.08
N ALA A 328 -4.40 5.54 20.71
CA ALA A 328 -4.74 4.26 21.33
C ALA A 328 -4.35 4.22 22.82
N GLY A 329 -3.17 4.73 23.18
CA GLY A 329 -2.75 4.87 24.57
C GLY A 329 -3.66 5.83 25.35
N TRP A 330 -4.05 6.95 24.75
CA TRP A 330 -4.98 7.89 25.35
C TRP A 330 -6.38 7.29 25.59
N VAL A 331 -6.89 6.51 24.62
CA VAL A 331 -8.17 5.79 24.76
C VAL A 331 -8.11 4.81 25.93
N LEU A 332 -7.08 3.97 25.98
CA LEU A 332 -6.87 3.00 27.06
C LEU A 332 -6.83 3.67 28.42
N GLU A 333 -6.00 4.69 28.59
CA GLU A 333 -5.86 5.40 29.87
C GLU A 333 -7.17 6.09 30.27
N THR A 334 -7.85 6.76 29.34
CA THR A 334 -9.10 7.50 29.61
C THR A 334 -10.23 6.56 29.97
N ALA A 335 -10.39 5.45 29.24
CA ALA A 335 -11.39 4.43 29.53
C ALA A 335 -11.17 3.79 30.91
N CYS A 336 -9.92 3.38 31.23
CA CYS A 336 -9.59 2.81 32.53
C CYS A 336 -9.82 3.79 33.68
N ARG A 337 -9.48 5.09 33.52
CA ARG A 337 -9.78 6.12 34.54
C ARG A 337 -11.27 6.27 34.77
N GLN A 338 -12.08 6.29 33.72
CA GLN A 338 -13.52 6.41 33.84
C GLN A 338 -14.15 5.17 34.48
N ALA A 339 -13.73 3.97 34.07
CA ALA A 339 -14.16 2.72 34.68
C ALA A 339 -13.83 2.68 36.18
N ARG A 340 -12.63 3.18 36.56
CA ARG A 340 -12.23 3.27 37.97
C ARG A 340 -13.11 4.25 38.77
N VAL A 341 -13.54 5.36 38.19
CA VAL A 341 -14.47 6.28 38.83
C VAL A 341 -15.80 5.57 39.12
N TRP A 342 -16.31 4.79 38.18
CA TRP A 342 -17.54 4.02 38.37
C TRP A 342 -17.39 2.91 39.43
N GLU A 343 -16.27 2.19 39.40
CA GLU A 343 -15.95 1.16 40.39
C GLU A 343 -15.89 1.75 41.82
N GLN A 344 -15.23 2.90 41.98
CA GLN A 344 -15.17 3.60 43.27
C GLN A 344 -16.54 4.11 43.77
N ALA A 345 -17.47 4.37 42.83
CA ALA A 345 -18.86 4.70 43.14
C ALA A 345 -19.72 3.46 43.46
N GLY A 346 -19.13 2.24 43.40
CA GLY A 346 -19.82 0.99 43.71
C GLY A 346 -20.49 0.33 42.49
N HIS A 347 -20.13 0.75 41.27
CA HIS A 347 -20.67 0.20 40.03
C HIS A 347 -19.60 -0.59 39.27
N ASP A 348 -19.74 -1.91 39.25
CA ASP A 348 -18.84 -2.81 38.52
C ASP A 348 -19.21 -2.85 37.04
N VAL A 349 -18.94 -1.77 36.31
CA VAL A 349 -19.19 -1.65 34.87
C VAL A 349 -17.95 -2.09 34.09
N ARG A 350 -18.08 -3.13 33.32
CA ARG A 350 -17.04 -3.57 32.38
C ARG A 350 -16.93 -2.56 31.23
N VAL A 351 -15.71 -2.11 30.90
CA VAL A 351 -15.48 -1.16 29.81
C VAL A 351 -14.69 -1.83 28.68
N GLY A 352 -15.34 -1.97 27.54
CA GLY A 352 -14.76 -2.47 26.30
C GLY A 352 -14.06 -1.36 25.52
N ILE A 353 -12.89 -1.63 24.99
CA ILE A 353 -12.14 -0.74 24.08
C ILE A 353 -11.65 -1.49 22.85
N ASN A 354 -11.81 -0.86 21.70
CA ASN A 354 -11.35 -1.37 20.42
C ASN A 354 -9.83 -1.26 20.29
N LEU A 355 -9.16 -2.38 19.99
CA LEU A 355 -7.72 -2.41 19.71
C LEU A 355 -7.43 -2.05 18.27
N SER A 356 -6.39 -1.22 18.07
CA SER A 356 -5.89 -0.94 16.73
C SER A 356 -4.80 -1.94 16.33
N PRO A 357 -4.69 -2.27 15.01
CA PRO A 357 -3.63 -3.13 14.53
C PRO A 357 -2.20 -2.61 14.79
N SER A 358 -2.02 -1.28 14.96
CA SER A 358 -0.72 -0.68 15.27
C SER A 358 -0.21 -1.08 16.65
N GLN A 359 -1.08 -1.16 17.66
CA GLN A 359 -0.71 -1.54 19.04
C GLN A 359 -0.09 -2.94 19.13
N LEU A 360 -0.47 -3.84 18.22
CA LEU A 360 0.10 -5.18 18.15
C LEU A 360 1.41 -5.25 17.35
N ARG A 361 1.62 -4.29 16.43
CA ARG A 361 2.85 -4.23 15.61
C ARG A 361 4.00 -3.49 16.28
N SER A 362 3.71 -2.38 16.95
CA SER A 362 4.71 -1.37 17.31
C SER A 362 5.22 -1.47 18.75
N GLY A 363 4.55 -2.20 19.64
CA GLY A 363 4.88 -2.18 21.06
C GLY A 363 4.69 -3.49 21.81
N ASP A 364 4.86 -3.42 23.12
CA ASP A 364 4.44 -4.45 24.06
C ASP A 364 3.09 -4.03 24.67
N LEU A 365 1.99 -4.37 24.01
CA LEU A 365 0.64 -4.03 24.44
C LEU A 365 0.37 -4.52 25.87
N ALA A 366 0.78 -5.76 26.21
CA ALA A 366 0.56 -6.31 27.54
C ALA A 366 1.25 -5.46 28.63
N LYS A 367 2.44 -4.94 28.34
CA LYS A 367 3.15 -4.01 29.25
C LYS A 367 2.39 -2.68 29.38
N SER A 368 1.95 -2.11 28.26
CA SER A 368 1.18 -0.84 28.29
C SER A 368 -0.12 -0.98 29.07
N VAL A 369 -0.83 -2.10 28.92
CA VAL A 369 -2.05 -2.41 29.68
C VAL A 369 -1.72 -2.53 31.18
N ALA A 370 -0.66 -3.26 31.54
CA ALA A 370 -0.25 -3.42 32.94
C ALA A 370 0.08 -2.06 33.60
N GLU A 371 0.84 -1.20 32.89
CA GLU A 371 1.19 0.14 33.39
C GLU A 371 -0.06 1.02 33.59
N VAL A 372 -1.02 0.98 32.67
CA VAL A 372 -2.27 1.75 32.82
C VAL A 372 -3.12 1.23 33.96
N LEU A 373 -3.23 -0.09 34.14
CA LEU A 373 -3.95 -0.69 35.28
C LEU A 373 -3.31 -0.31 36.63
N GLU A 374 -1.97 -0.30 36.70
CA GLU A 374 -1.24 0.12 37.89
C GLU A 374 -1.48 1.60 38.21
N VAL A 375 -1.38 2.48 37.20
CA VAL A 375 -1.57 3.93 37.36
C VAL A 375 -3.01 4.28 37.72
N THR A 376 -4.00 3.62 37.15
CA THR A 376 -5.42 3.91 37.39
C THR A 376 -5.98 3.20 38.60
N GLY A 377 -5.42 2.07 38.97
CA GLY A 377 -5.91 1.20 40.04
C GLY A 377 -7.22 0.50 39.71
N LEU A 378 -7.57 0.40 38.41
CA LEU A 378 -8.78 -0.32 37.96
C LEU A 378 -8.62 -1.82 38.20
N THR A 379 -9.68 -2.49 38.68
CA THR A 379 -9.71 -3.95 38.73
C THR A 379 -9.65 -4.52 37.30
N PRO A 380 -8.65 -5.38 36.97
CA PRO A 380 -8.40 -5.81 35.60
C PRO A 380 -9.59 -6.46 34.89
N SER A 381 -10.44 -7.19 35.61
CA SER A 381 -11.65 -7.86 35.07
C SER A 381 -12.73 -6.87 34.57
N LEU A 382 -12.59 -5.59 34.90
CA LEU A 382 -13.48 -4.52 34.39
C LEU A 382 -12.95 -3.88 33.09
N LEU A 383 -11.80 -4.31 32.58
CA LEU A 383 -11.29 -3.94 31.27
C LEU A 383 -11.51 -5.08 30.28
N GLU A 384 -12.06 -4.75 29.12
CA GLU A 384 -12.26 -5.66 27.99
C GLU A 384 -11.59 -5.07 26.75
N LEU A 385 -10.78 -5.90 26.07
CA LEU A 385 -10.10 -5.51 24.82
C LEU A 385 -10.82 -6.20 23.66
N GLU A 386 -11.34 -5.38 22.73
CA GLU A 386 -12.09 -5.84 21.56
C GLU A 386 -11.16 -5.92 20.36
N VAL A 387 -11.12 -7.07 19.69
CA VAL A 387 -10.19 -7.39 18.60
C VAL A 387 -10.95 -7.85 17.38
N THR A 388 -10.70 -7.20 16.23
CA THR A 388 -11.29 -7.60 14.95
C THR A 388 -10.50 -8.74 14.30
N GLU A 389 -11.12 -9.38 13.29
CA GLU A 389 -10.52 -10.48 12.55
C GLU A 389 -9.18 -10.13 11.89
N ASP A 390 -9.05 -8.92 11.33
CA ASP A 390 -7.84 -8.47 10.66
C ASP A 390 -6.60 -8.50 11.58
N ILE A 391 -6.81 -8.35 12.87
CA ILE A 391 -5.75 -8.42 13.90
C ILE A 391 -5.19 -9.84 14.02
N LEU A 392 -6.05 -10.86 13.94
CA LEU A 392 -5.65 -12.26 14.05
C LEU A 392 -4.88 -12.77 12.82
N LEU A 393 -4.99 -12.07 11.70
CA LEU A 393 -4.25 -12.37 10.46
C LEU A 393 -2.82 -11.81 10.44
N LEU A 394 -2.41 -11.07 11.48
CA LEU A 394 -1.05 -10.58 11.66
C LEU A 394 -0.08 -11.74 12.00
N ASP A 395 0.98 -11.49 12.72
CA ASP A 395 1.89 -12.49 13.24
C ASP A 395 1.19 -13.32 14.33
N GLU A 396 0.68 -14.50 13.96
CA GLU A 396 -0.18 -15.33 14.78
C GLU A 396 0.47 -15.77 16.11
N GLU A 397 1.75 -16.13 16.10
CA GLU A 397 2.46 -16.55 17.32
C GLU A 397 2.65 -15.39 18.29
N ARG A 398 2.98 -14.24 17.77
CA ARG A 398 3.16 -13.01 18.56
C ARG A 398 1.83 -12.52 19.16
N VAL A 399 0.75 -12.52 18.38
CA VAL A 399 -0.58 -12.12 18.87
C VAL A 399 -1.07 -13.07 19.96
N LEU A 400 -0.84 -14.37 19.79
CA LEU A 400 -1.16 -15.38 20.79
C LEU A 400 -0.42 -15.16 22.12
N ASP A 401 0.87 -14.83 22.08
CA ASP A 401 1.66 -14.52 23.26
C ASP A 401 1.13 -13.25 23.97
N ILE A 402 0.85 -12.21 23.22
CA ILE A 402 0.30 -10.96 23.76
C ILE A 402 -1.03 -11.21 24.48
N PHE A 403 -1.96 -11.96 23.87
CA PHE A 403 -3.28 -12.22 24.47
C PHE A 403 -3.17 -13.06 25.73
N ARG A 404 -2.28 -14.08 25.79
CA ARG A 404 -2.03 -14.84 27.02
C ARG A 404 -1.55 -13.95 28.16
N ARG A 405 -0.59 -13.07 27.87
CA ARG A 405 -0.08 -12.12 28.89
C ARG A 405 -1.13 -11.12 29.35
N ILE A 406 -2.05 -10.70 28.47
CA ILE A 406 -3.19 -9.85 28.82
C ILE A 406 -4.16 -10.60 29.74
N GLN A 407 -4.48 -11.85 29.44
CA GLN A 407 -5.33 -12.66 30.32
C GLN A 407 -4.67 -12.97 31.67
N GLU A 408 -3.35 -13.15 31.72
CA GLU A 408 -2.60 -13.31 32.97
C GLU A 408 -2.71 -12.07 33.87
N LEU A 409 -2.93 -10.89 33.31
CA LEU A 409 -3.27 -9.67 34.08
C LEU A 409 -4.70 -9.69 34.60
N GLY A 410 -5.57 -10.57 34.14
CA GLY A 410 -7.00 -10.63 34.46
C GLY A 410 -7.89 -9.78 33.56
N VAL A 411 -7.36 -9.26 32.45
CA VAL A 411 -8.09 -8.47 31.45
C VAL A 411 -8.74 -9.39 30.45
N ARG A 412 -9.97 -9.09 30.05
CA ARG A 412 -10.74 -9.87 29.07
C ARG A 412 -10.34 -9.53 27.65
N VAL A 413 -10.36 -10.53 26.76
CA VAL A 413 -10.15 -10.36 25.32
C VAL A 413 -11.39 -10.89 24.59
N VAL A 414 -12.04 -10.04 23.80
CA VAL A 414 -13.28 -10.35 23.10
C VAL A 414 -13.09 -10.17 21.59
N PHE A 415 -13.61 -11.11 20.84
CA PHE A 415 -13.57 -11.09 19.38
C PHE A 415 -14.71 -10.22 18.83
N ASP A 416 -14.38 -9.19 18.08
CA ASP A 416 -15.32 -8.25 17.50
C ASP A 416 -15.62 -8.48 16.02
N ASP A 417 -16.74 -7.99 15.50
CA ASP A 417 -17.19 -8.11 14.11
C ASP A 417 -17.26 -9.57 13.59
N PHE A 418 -17.58 -10.53 14.46
CA PHE A 418 -17.58 -11.95 14.08
C PHE A 418 -18.59 -12.26 12.97
N GLY A 419 -18.08 -12.91 11.91
CA GLY A 419 -18.87 -13.38 10.77
C GLY A 419 -18.77 -12.53 9.50
N THR A 420 -18.11 -11.37 9.54
CA THR A 420 -18.00 -10.46 8.38
C THR A 420 -16.82 -10.79 7.46
N GLY A 421 -15.87 -11.63 7.90
CA GLY A 421 -14.62 -11.88 7.22
C GLY A 421 -14.32 -13.37 6.96
N TYR A 422 -13.03 -13.70 6.94
CA TYR A 422 -12.49 -15.05 6.72
C TYR A 422 -12.23 -15.81 8.03
N ALA A 423 -12.83 -15.39 9.16
CA ALA A 423 -12.58 -16.03 10.44
C ALA A 423 -12.89 -17.53 10.35
N SER A 424 -11.84 -18.31 10.37
CA SER A 424 -11.97 -19.75 10.51
C SER A 424 -12.34 -20.05 11.96
N LEU A 425 -13.29 -20.97 12.18
CA LEU A 425 -13.60 -21.53 13.51
C LEU A 425 -12.34 -22.01 14.26
N SER A 426 -11.23 -22.24 13.53
CA SER A 426 -9.93 -22.56 14.08
C SER A 426 -9.35 -21.45 14.97
N TYR A 427 -9.64 -20.18 14.68
CA TYR A 427 -9.17 -19.06 15.50
C TYR A 427 -9.83 -19.01 16.87
N LEU A 428 -11.16 -19.26 16.95
CA LEU A 428 -11.87 -19.33 18.23
C LEU A 428 -11.33 -20.42 19.16
N LYS A 429 -10.78 -21.51 18.60
CA LYS A 429 -10.15 -22.57 19.38
C LYS A 429 -8.70 -22.24 19.77
N LYS A 430 -8.00 -21.45 18.94
CA LYS A 430 -6.55 -21.24 19.06
C LYS A 430 -6.22 -20.07 19.96
N PHE A 431 -6.97 -18.98 19.83
CA PHE A 431 -6.74 -17.77 20.62
C PHE A 431 -7.45 -17.85 21.97
N PRO A 432 -6.82 -17.39 23.05
CA PRO A 432 -7.43 -17.30 24.36
C PRO A 432 -8.41 -16.12 24.37
N LEU A 433 -9.69 -16.41 24.15
CA LEU A 433 -10.76 -15.44 24.10
C LEU A 433 -11.72 -15.67 25.28
N ASP A 434 -12.35 -14.59 25.77
CA ASP A 434 -13.34 -14.62 26.84
C ASP A 434 -14.77 -14.46 26.30
N GLY A 435 -14.91 -13.95 25.08
CA GLY A 435 -16.20 -13.74 24.45
C GLY A 435 -16.09 -13.39 22.99
N LEU A 436 -17.24 -13.19 22.35
CA LEU A 436 -17.36 -12.68 21.00
C LEU A 436 -18.56 -11.72 20.87
N LYS A 437 -18.47 -10.80 19.91
CA LYS A 437 -19.53 -9.88 19.54
C LYS A 437 -20.03 -10.25 18.14
N ILE A 438 -21.34 -10.43 18.01
CA ILE A 438 -21.98 -10.69 16.72
C ILE A 438 -22.22 -9.35 16.04
N ASP A 439 -21.63 -9.19 14.85
CA ASP A 439 -21.73 -7.94 14.09
C ASP A 439 -23.17 -7.55 13.78
N ARG A 440 -23.40 -6.27 13.80
CA ARG A 440 -24.72 -5.66 13.56
C ARG A 440 -25.34 -6.04 12.21
N SER A 441 -24.56 -6.39 11.19
CA SER A 441 -25.08 -6.77 9.87
C SER A 441 -25.97 -8.02 9.92
N PHE A 442 -25.73 -8.92 10.88
CA PHE A 442 -26.56 -10.11 11.11
C PHE A 442 -27.78 -9.84 12.03
N VAL A 443 -27.81 -8.67 12.68
CA VAL A 443 -28.81 -8.36 13.73
C VAL A 443 -29.86 -7.36 13.27
N ILE A 444 -29.51 -6.37 12.44
CA ILE A 444 -30.41 -5.27 12.03
C ILE A 444 -31.68 -5.79 11.34
N GLU A 445 -31.54 -6.75 10.40
CA GLU A 445 -32.66 -7.31 9.65
C GLU A 445 -33.05 -8.74 10.10
N LEU A 446 -32.65 -9.10 11.32
CA LEU A 446 -32.82 -10.45 11.85
C LEU A 446 -34.29 -10.87 11.92
N ARG A 447 -34.62 -12.00 11.28
CA ARG A 447 -35.94 -12.66 11.32
C ARG A 447 -35.77 -14.14 11.59
N ALA A 448 -36.75 -14.75 12.24
CA ALA A 448 -36.64 -16.13 12.71
C ALA A 448 -36.37 -17.18 11.59
N ASP A 449 -36.74 -16.87 10.37
CA ASP A 449 -36.60 -17.72 9.17
C ASP A 449 -35.54 -17.24 8.19
N SER A 450 -34.68 -16.27 8.58
CA SER A 450 -33.60 -15.75 7.74
C SER A 450 -32.32 -16.60 7.85
N ASP A 451 -31.46 -16.49 6.84
CA ASP A 451 -30.12 -17.09 6.89
C ASP A 451 -29.29 -16.52 8.05
N ASP A 452 -29.49 -15.22 8.37
CA ASP A 452 -28.84 -14.56 9.51
C ASP A 452 -29.23 -15.23 10.83
N ALA A 453 -30.48 -15.66 10.99
CA ALA A 453 -30.93 -16.38 12.18
C ALA A 453 -30.19 -17.72 12.35
N ALA A 454 -29.92 -18.43 11.26
CA ALA A 454 -29.16 -19.66 11.29
C ALA A 454 -27.69 -19.38 11.67
N ILE A 455 -27.10 -18.30 11.18
CA ILE A 455 -25.73 -17.87 11.51
C ILE A 455 -25.64 -17.47 12.98
N VAL A 456 -26.53 -16.58 13.44
CA VAL A 456 -26.59 -16.13 14.84
C VAL A 456 -26.78 -17.31 15.79
N GLY A 457 -27.78 -18.18 15.53
CA GLY A 457 -28.05 -19.34 16.37
C GLY A 457 -26.88 -20.32 16.44
N SER A 458 -26.21 -20.54 15.29
CA SER A 458 -25.01 -21.40 15.25
C SER A 458 -23.84 -20.79 16.02
N THR A 459 -23.65 -19.47 15.91
CA THR A 459 -22.61 -18.73 16.62
C THR A 459 -22.83 -18.76 18.12
N VAL A 460 -24.06 -18.49 18.60
CA VAL A 460 -24.42 -18.59 20.03
C VAL A 460 -24.22 -20.01 20.55
N GLY A 461 -24.66 -21.03 19.79
CA GLY A 461 -24.50 -22.43 20.17
C GLY A 461 -23.03 -22.85 20.30
N LEU A 462 -22.19 -22.45 19.34
CA LEU A 462 -20.76 -22.71 19.35
C LEU A 462 -20.06 -22.02 20.52
N SER A 463 -20.32 -20.75 20.73
CA SER A 463 -19.72 -19.97 21.81
C SER A 463 -20.02 -20.55 23.18
N ARG A 464 -21.26 -20.98 23.41
CA ARG A 464 -21.64 -21.67 24.63
C ARG A 464 -20.85 -22.96 24.86
N GLN A 465 -20.60 -23.76 23.79
CA GLN A 465 -19.79 -24.97 23.89
C GLN A 465 -18.33 -24.69 24.19
N LEU A 466 -17.81 -23.52 23.74
CA LEU A 466 -16.45 -23.08 24.00
C LEU A 466 -16.30 -22.30 25.32
N GLY A 467 -17.40 -22.03 26.04
CA GLY A 467 -17.38 -21.26 27.28
C GLY A 467 -17.16 -19.74 27.06
N LEU A 468 -17.49 -19.25 25.86
CA LEU A 468 -17.35 -17.83 25.50
C LEU A 468 -18.66 -17.07 25.77
N SER A 469 -18.58 -15.84 26.30
CA SER A 469 -19.72 -14.93 26.35
C SER A 469 -20.07 -14.41 24.94
N VAL A 470 -21.34 -14.07 24.71
CA VAL A 470 -21.81 -13.56 23.41
C VAL A 470 -22.58 -12.28 23.60
N ILE A 471 -22.16 -11.22 22.92
CA ILE A 471 -22.86 -9.94 22.82
C ILE A 471 -23.41 -9.79 21.40
N ALA A 472 -24.69 -9.54 21.23
CA ALA A 472 -25.28 -9.20 19.94
C ALA A 472 -25.30 -7.67 19.77
N GLU A 473 -24.76 -7.18 18.66
CA GLU A 473 -24.70 -5.76 18.35
C GLU A 473 -25.83 -5.27 17.43
N GLY A 474 -26.07 -3.96 17.42
CA GLY A 474 -27.02 -3.36 16.50
C GLY A 474 -28.49 -3.66 16.81
N ILE A 475 -28.84 -3.96 18.05
CA ILE A 475 -30.22 -4.19 18.47
C ILE A 475 -30.97 -2.84 18.46
N GLU A 476 -31.92 -2.69 17.55
CA GLU A 476 -32.71 -1.47 17.40
C GLU A 476 -34.17 -1.61 17.87
N THR A 477 -34.65 -2.86 18.03
CA THR A 477 -36.05 -3.10 18.41
C THR A 477 -36.17 -4.14 19.52
N ARG A 478 -37.26 -4.07 20.27
CA ARG A 478 -37.64 -5.08 21.27
C ARG A 478 -37.81 -6.46 20.65
N ALA A 479 -38.40 -6.55 19.45
CA ALA A 479 -38.64 -7.80 18.77
C ALA A 479 -37.32 -8.51 18.44
N THR A 480 -36.29 -7.76 18.01
CA THR A 480 -34.92 -8.28 17.76
C THR A 480 -34.30 -8.80 19.06
N ALA A 481 -34.42 -8.07 20.16
CA ALA A 481 -33.91 -8.50 21.46
C ALA A 481 -34.61 -9.81 21.94
N ASP A 482 -35.94 -9.91 21.82
CA ASP A 482 -36.71 -11.10 22.20
C ASP A 482 -36.33 -12.31 21.34
N LEU A 483 -36.07 -12.11 20.04
CA LEU A 483 -35.62 -13.17 19.13
C LEU A 483 -34.21 -13.68 19.50
N LEU A 484 -33.26 -12.77 19.76
CA LEU A 484 -31.91 -13.11 20.20
C LEU A 484 -31.93 -13.90 21.52
N MET A 485 -32.76 -13.49 22.49
CA MET A 485 -32.96 -14.25 23.73
C MET A 485 -33.49 -15.67 23.47
N SER A 486 -34.43 -15.82 22.54
CA SER A 486 -34.96 -17.15 22.19
C SER A 486 -33.92 -18.06 21.56
N MET A 487 -32.88 -17.49 20.90
CA MET A 487 -31.72 -18.22 20.36
C MET A 487 -30.64 -18.49 21.43
N GLY A 488 -30.82 -17.95 22.64
CA GLY A 488 -29.94 -18.14 23.77
C GLY A 488 -28.79 -17.12 23.87
N CYS A 489 -28.87 -15.99 23.17
CA CYS A 489 -27.99 -14.85 23.38
C CYS A 489 -28.34 -14.18 24.71
N GLU A 490 -27.32 -13.93 25.56
CA GLU A 490 -27.55 -13.42 26.92
C GLU A 490 -27.29 -11.93 27.04
N GLU A 491 -26.38 -11.38 26.23
CA GLU A 491 -25.94 -9.99 26.30
C GLU A 491 -26.21 -9.27 24.97
N GLY A 492 -26.46 -7.97 25.03
CA GLY A 492 -26.78 -7.19 23.84
C GLY A 492 -26.42 -5.73 23.95
N GLN A 493 -26.19 -5.13 22.80
CA GLN A 493 -25.86 -3.72 22.60
C GLN A 493 -26.61 -3.17 21.41
N GLY A 494 -27.10 -1.95 21.49
CA GLY A 494 -27.78 -1.30 20.37
C GLY A 494 -28.58 -0.07 20.76
N PHE A 495 -29.09 0.63 19.76
CA PHE A 495 -29.85 1.88 19.98
C PHE A 495 -31.16 1.70 20.74
N PHE A 496 -31.67 0.49 20.78
CA PHE A 496 -32.83 0.16 21.59
C PHE A 496 -32.55 0.37 23.09
N PHE A 497 -31.34 0.05 23.56
CA PHE A 497 -30.95 0.22 24.97
C PHE A 497 -30.36 1.60 25.25
N GLY A 498 -29.57 2.12 24.31
CA GLY A 498 -28.95 3.44 24.40
C GLY A 498 -28.02 3.73 23.25
N ARG A 499 -27.97 5.00 22.84
CA ARG A 499 -26.96 5.48 21.91
C ARG A 499 -25.67 5.77 22.66
N PRO A 500 -24.50 5.75 21.99
CA PRO A 500 -23.25 6.24 22.60
C PRO A 500 -23.44 7.64 23.15
N MET A 501 -23.05 7.87 24.42
CA MET A 501 -23.23 9.14 25.12
C MET A 501 -22.03 9.48 25.98
N PRO A 502 -21.80 10.77 26.31
CA PRO A 502 -20.74 11.17 27.25
C PRO A 502 -20.90 10.52 28.64
N ALA A 503 -19.78 10.33 29.36
CA ALA A 503 -19.76 9.68 30.68
C ALA A 503 -20.82 10.21 31.66
N ALA A 504 -20.98 11.54 31.78
CA ALA A 504 -21.95 12.14 32.68
C ALA A 504 -23.42 11.79 32.33
N ALA A 505 -23.74 11.67 31.03
CA ALA A 505 -25.06 11.23 30.58
C ALA A 505 -25.28 9.74 30.88
N PHE A 506 -24.25 8.91 30.63
CA PHE A 506 -24.25 7.49 30.95
C PHE A 506 -24.45 7.25 32.43
N GLU A 507 -23.73 7.95 33.30
CA GLU A 507 -23.89 7.90 34.75
C GLU A 507 -25.32 8.23 35.19
N SER A 508 -25.87 9.34 34.69
CA SER A 508 -27.21 9.76 35.06
C SER A 508 -28.32 8.80 34.59
N GLN A 509 -28.11 8.10 33.49
CA GLN A 509 -29.10 7.22 32.90
C GLN A 509 -29.02 5.78 33.42
N PHE A 510 -27.82 5.27 33.71
CA PHE A 510 -27.58 3.85 33.97
C PHE A 510 -27.01 3.54 35.36
N LEU A 511 -26.36 4.52 36.04
CA LEU A 511 -25.67 4.30 37.30
C LEU A 511 -26.33 4.93 38.52
N VAL A 512 -27.35 5.75 38.34
CA VAL A 512 -28.10 6.28 39.48
C VAL A 512 -28.89 5.14 40.13
N THR A 513 -28.67 4.89 41.41
CA THR A 513 -29.26 3.83 42.21
C THR A 513 -30.79 3.78 42.06
N HIS A 514 -31.30 2.61 41.74
CA HIS A 514 -32.71 2.33 41.48
C HIS A 514 -33.59 2.42 42.75
N ASP A 515 -34.02 3.67 43.08
CA ASP A 515 -35.34 3.83 43.65
C ASP A 515 -36.35 4.36 42.60
N THR A 516 -35.91 4.63 41.34
CA THR A 516 -36.68 5.28 40.27
C THR A 516 -36.74 4.53 38.93
N ALA A 517 -36.21 3.32 38.81
CA ALA A 517 -36.18 2.59 37.53
C ALA A 517 -37.58 2.14 37.06
N ALA A 518 -38.55 1.98 37.97
CA ALA A 518 -39.93 1.72 37.64
C ALA A 518 -40.61 2.93 36.93
N GLU A 519 -40.23 4.16 37.28
CA GLU A 519 -40.78 5.39 36.70
C GLU A 519 -40.20 5.78 35.34
N ALA A 520 -38.97 5.33 35.00
CA ALA A 520 -38.32 5.64 33.71
C ALA A 520 -38.86 4.77 32.55
N LEU A 521 -39.23 3.52 32.84
CA LEU A 521 -39.89 2.63 31.87
C LEU A 521 -41.31 3.08 31.49
N GLU A 522 -42.04 3.74 32.42
CA GLU A 522 -43.35 4.30 32.14
C GLU A 522 -43.29 5.59 31.30
N ARG A 523 -42.23 6.40 31.39
CA ARG A 523 -42.09 7.65 30.63
C ARG A 523 -41.60 7.44 29.18
N GLY A 524 -40.96 6.34 28.87
CA GLY A 524 -40.54 5.97 27.50
C GLY A 524 -41.68 5.51 26.59
N HIS A 525 -42.89 5.35 27.11
CA HIS A 525 -44.07 4.94 26.34
C HIS A 525 -44.97 6.10 25.89
N ALA A 526 -44.57 7.36 26.13
CA ALA A 526 -45.41 8.54 25.86
C ALA A 526 -44.72 9.62 24.99
N ALA A 527 -43.72 9.26 24.16
CA ALA A 527 -43.15 10.20 23.20
C ALA A 527 -43.00 9.57 21.81
#